data_dbd2c668daf5b2f6c7c2312000547619
#
_entry.id   dbd2c668daf5b2f6c7c2312000547619
#
_cell.length_a   1.000
_cell.length_b   1.000
_cell.length_c   1.000
_cell.angle_alpha   90.00
_cell.angle_beta   90.00
_cell.angle_gamma   90.00
#
_symmetry.space_group_name_H-M   'P 1'
#
loop_
_entity.id
_entity.type
_entity.pdbx_description
1 polymer ?
#
loop_
_entity_poly.entity_id
_entity_poly.type
_entity_poly.pdbx_seq_one_letter_code
_entity_poly.pdbx_strand_id
1 'polypeptide(L)'
;MTDRTGTRAAGTGRSLKTAAEALAALRYLGAAESGVTAEELGGELGKSSATARYLLNTLCQEGYALREGHAGTYRLCDTPPWGDAWGGFLDGPAARIGDASEPGVAPVVDLAEARDALRPMHREDDPVSRYELPESLADAVTELYWRTRQRSYLARWDGDATVIVDARGHQGLARIPDLRERIPVAQAHALAVTKALAATTTEIEQLLLAQTDRTAFTATTITTSPGLARELARVRRDGVAIDREEFAEGFCCVGAPIVAPDGRVAASIAVSSPA
;
A
#
# COMPACT_ATOMS: atom_id res chain seq x y z
N MET A 1 17.38 51.64 40.97
CA MET A 1 17.37 50.17 41.19
C MET A 1 16.05 49.68 40.71
N THR A 2 15.99 49.25 39.47
CA THR A 2 14.75 48.78 38.80
C THR A 2 14.96 47.31 38.45
N ASP A 3 14.23 46.51 39.16
CA ASP A 3 14.15 45.06 38.95
C ASP A 3 13.34 44.74 37.67
N ARG A 4 13.98 44.07 36.72
CA ARG A 4 13.35 43.56 35.51
C ARG A 4 13.36 42.02 35.55
N THR A 5 12.42 41.47 36.25
CA THR A 5 12.09 40.06 36.11
C THR A 5 11.22 39.85 34.85
N GLY A 6 11.91 39.61 33.74
CA GLY A 6 11.25 39.19 32.50
C GLY A 6 10.84 37.73 32.56
N THR A 7 9.58 37.49 32.77
CA THR A 7 8.97 36.17 32.63
C THR A 7 9.00 35.76 31.16
N ARG A 8 9.92 34.86 30.83
CA ARG A 8 10.03 34.24 29.50
C ARG A 8 8.82 33.33 29.29
N ALA A 9 7.89 33.76 28.47
CA ALA A 9 6.77 32.92 28.03
C ALA A 9 7.32 31.63 27.42
N ALA A 10 6.87 30.48 27.95
CA ALA A 10 7.17 29.17 27.39
C ALA A 10 6.64 29.14 25.96
N GLY A 11 7.53 28.98 25.00
CA GLY A 11 7.19 28.82 23.59
C GLY A 11 6.34 27.56 23.45
N THR A 12 5.11 27.71 22.97
CA THR A 12 4.27 26.61 22.52
C THR A 12 4.98 25.96 21.35
N GLY A 13 5.66 24.84 21.59
CA GLY A 13 6.25 24.01 20.56
C GLY A 13 5.18 23.67 19.52
N ARG A 14 5.44 23.97 18.24
CA ARG A 14 4.58 23.57 17.13
C ARG A 14 4.55 22.05 17.10
N SER A 15 3.52 21.41 17.63
CA SER A 15 3.31 19.98 17.40
C SER A 15 2.86 19.79 15.95
N LEU A 16 3.38 18.76 15.29
CA LEU A 16 2.89 18.34 13.99
C LEU A 16 1.48 17.76 14.19
N LYS A 17 0.47 18.48 13.74
CA LYS A 17 -0.95 18.16 13.96
C LYS A 17 -1.28 16.71 13.53
N THR A 18 -0.78 16.30 12.35
CA THR A 18 -1.01 14.94 11.83
C THR A 18 -0.37 13.86 12.70
N ALA A 19 0.83 14.10 13.23
CA ALA A 19 1.48 13.15 14.15
C ALA A 19 0.69 13.02 15.47
N ALA A 20 0.22 14.13 16.02
CA ALA A 20 -0.63 14.13 17.22
C ALA A 20 -1.95 13.38 16.97
N GLU A 21 -2.56 13.54 15.80
CA GLU A 21 -3.77 12.82 15.40
C GLU A 21 -3.52 11.31 15.27
N ALA A 22 -2.39 10.89 14.67
CA ALA A 22 -2.03 9.47 14.57
C ALA A 22 -1.80 8.83 15.95
N LEU A 23 -1.11 9.53 16.84
CA LEU A 23 -0.91 9.06 18.24
C LEU A 23 -2.22 8.99 19.02
N ALA A 24 -3.15 9.93 18.80
CA ALA A 24 -4.48 9.90 19.40
C ALA A 24 -5.29 8.71 18.88
N ALA A 25 -5.23 8.42 17.58
CA ALA A 25 -5.87 7.26 16.98
C ALA A 25 -5.33 5.94 17.57
N LEU A 26 -4.02 5.81 17.78
CA LEU A 26 -3.41 4.64 18.43
C LEU A 26 -3.92 4.43 19.85
N ARG A 27 -4.02 5.51 20.65
CA ARG A 27 -4.56 5.41 22.01
C ARG A 27 -6.02 5.00 22.02
N TYR A 28 -6.81 5.56 21.08
CA TYR A 28 -8.23 5.21 20.97
C TYR A 28 -8.42 3.74 20.58
N LEU A 29 -7.63 3.25 19.63
CA LEU A 29 -7.59 1.83 19.26
C LEU A 29 -7.20 0.94 20.45
N GLY A 30 -6.20 1.36 21.25
CA GLY A 30 -5.74 0.60 22.40
C GLY A 30 -6.73 0.52 23.55
N ALA A 31 -7.64 1.50 23.67
CA ALA A 31 -8.69 1.51 24.67
C ALA A 31 -9.94 0.71 24.27
N ALA A 32 -10.06 0.30 23.00
CA ALA A 32 -11.23 -0.37 22.48
C ALA A 32 -11.05 -1.90 22.47
N GLU A 33 -11.86 -2.61 23.26
CA GLU A 33 -11.82 -4.08 23.35
C GLU A 33 -12.36 -4.77 22.07
N SER A 34 -13.30 -4.15 21.36
CA SER A 34 -14.04 -4.74 20.23
C SER A 34 -13.63 -4.23 18.86
N GLY A 35 -12.54 -3.46 18.78
CA GLY A 35 -12.14 -2.76 17.55
C GLY A 35 -12.90 -1.44 17.35
N VAL A 36 -12.46 -0.64 16.37
CA VAL A 36 -12.93 0.73 16.12
C VAL A 36 -13.27 0.89 14.64
N THR A 37 -14.39 1.50 14.32
CA THR A 37 -14.74 1.90 12.96
C THR A 37 -14.15 3.28 12.62
N ALA A 38 -14.06 3.60 11.33
CA ALA A 38 -13.63 4.94 10.90
C ALA A 38 -14.63 6.04 11.32
N GLU A 39 -15.90 5.71 11.51
CA GLU A 39 -16.92 6.64 11.96
C GLU A 39 -16.73 6.99 13.43
N GLU A 40 -16.53 6.00 14.29
CA GLU A 40 -16.25 6.18 15.71
C GLU A 40 -14.97 6.99 15.94
N LEU A 41 -13.87 6.63 15.27
CA LEU A 41 -12.63 7.40 15.35
C LEU A 41 -12.79 8.83 14.81
N GLY A 42 -13.58 9.00 13.75
CA GLY A 42 -13.88 10.33 13.20
C GLY A 42 -14.61 11.20 14.21
N GLY A 43 -15.62 10.66 14.90
CA GLY A 43 -16.32 11.33 15.98
C GLY A 43 -15.40 11.73 17.11
N GLU A 44 -14.54 10.82 17.59
CA GLU A 44 -13.59 11.08 18.68
C GLU A 44 -12.56 12.17 18.33
N LEU A 45 -12.01 12.15 17.11
CA LEU A 45 -11.01 13.13 16.67
C LEU A 45 -11.60 14.41 16.12
N GLY A 46 -12.92 14.56 16.05
CA GLY A 46 -13.59 15.69 15.40
C GLY A 46 -13.26 15.77 13.89
N LYS A 47 -13.17 14.63 13.21
CA LYS A 47 -12.84 14.50 11.80
C LYS A 47 -13.95 13.82 11.01
N SER A 48 -13.88 13.93 9.67
CA SER A 48 -14.73 13.12 8.81
C SER A 48 -14.33 11.64 8.90
N SER A 49 -15.28 10.73 8.67
CA SER A 49 -15.00 9.29 8.60
C SER A 49 -13.97 8.95 7.51
N ALA A 50 -13.93 9.71 6.41
CA ALA A 50 -12.92 9.56 5.35
C ALA A 50 -11.51 9.89 5.87
N THR A 51 -11.34 10.97 6.64
CA THR A 51 -10.05 11.33 7.25
C THR A 51 -9.63 10.30 8.29
N ALA A 52 -10.56 9.85 9.14
CA ALA A 52 -10.30 8.82 10.13
C ALA A 52 -9.89 7.49 9.47
N ARG A 53 -10.56 7.10 8.39
CA ARG A 53 -10.20 5.93 7.59
C ARG A 53 -8.80 6.03 7.00
N TYR A 54 -8.42 7.20 6.51
CA TYR A 54 -7.06 7.44 6.02
C TYR A 54 -6.02 7.23 7.14
N LEU A 55 -6.26 7.78 8.34
CA LEU A 55 -5.39 7.57 9.51
C LEU A 55 -5.31 6.09 9.88
N LEU A 56 -6.45 5.40 9.98
CA LEU A 56 -6.50 3.97 10.30
C LEU A 56 -5.77 3.12 9.26
N ASN A 57 -5.96 3.40 8.00
CA ASN A 57 -5.23 2.70 6.93
C ASN A 57 -3.72 2.97 7.01
N THR A 58 -3.30 4.20 7.33
CA THR A 58 -1.89 4.51 7.56
C THR A 58 -1.33 3.71 8.73
N LEU A 59 -2.05 3.65 9.87
CA LEU A 59 -1.64 2.84 11.01
C LEU A 59 -1.56 1.35 10.65
N CYS A 60 -2.46 0.87 9.81
CA CYS A 60 -2.38 -0.46 9.25
C CYS A 60 -1.15 -0.62 8.35
N GLN A 61 -0.86 0.31 7.45
CA GLN A 61 0.31 0.26 6.56
C GLN A 61 1.63 0.23 7.34
N GLU A 62 1.70 0.93 8.45
CA GLU A 62 2.88 1.00 9.31
C GLU A 62 2.97 -0.15 10.34
N GLY A 63 1.99 -1.08 10.37
CA GLY A 63 2.02 -2.25 11.25
C GLY A 63 1.53 -2.01 12.67
N TYR A 64 0.90 -0.89 12.93
CA TYR A 64 0.37 -0.57 14.26
C TYR A 64 -1.05 -1.10 14.47
N ALA A 65 -1.83 -1.25 13.42
CA ALA A 65 -3.22 -1.70 13.49
C ALA A 65 -3.51 -2.81 12.47
N LEU A 66 -4.56 -3.55 12.71
CA LEU A 66 -5.12 -4.57 11.82
C LEU A 66 -6.56 -4.21 11.51
N ARG A 67 -6.98 -4.46 10.27
CA ARG A 67 -8.38 -4.39 9.90
C ARG A 67 -9.02 -5.77 10.05
N GLU A 68 -10.12 -5.86 10.78
CA GLU A 68 -10.84 -7.10 11.04
C GLU A 68 -12.07 -7.22 10.13
N GLY A 69 -12.10 -8.29 9.35
CA GLY A 69 -13.27 -8.73 8.58
C GLY A 69 -13.81 -7.73 7.57
N HIS A 70 -15.02 -8.03 7.08
CA HIS A 70 -15.75 -7.19 6.10
C HIS A 70 -16.48 -6.01 6.77
N ALA A 71 -16.51 -5.95 8.10
CA ALA A 71 -17.25 -4.92 8.85
C ALA A 71 -16.53 -3.57 8.93
N GLY A 72 -15.31 -3.45 8.42
CA GLY A 72 -14.57 -2.20 8.43
C GLY A 72 -14.09 -1.75 9.82
N THR A 73 -13.93 -2.66 10.77
CA THR A 73 -13.36 -2.43 12.09
C THR A 73 -11.84 -2.55 12.09
N TYR A 74 -11.20 -1.78 12.94
CA TYR A 74 -9.75 -1.74 13.10
C TYR A 74 -9.37 -2.00 14.56
N ARG A 75 -8.29 -2.75 14.78
CA ARG A 75 -7.76 -3.08 16.10
C ARG A 75 -6.24 -2.88 16.12
N LEU A 76 -5.65 -2.63 17.27
CA LEU A 76 -4.20 -2.68 17.40
C LEU A 76 -3.68 -4.09 17.05
N CYS A 77 -2.51 -4.17 16.43
CA CYS A 77 -1.81 -5.45 16.32
C CYS A 77 -1.34 -5.90 17.70
N ASP A 78 -1.29 -7.21 17.94
CA ASP A 78 -0.89 -7.77 19.24
C ASP A 78 0.57 -7.44 19.58
N THR A 79 1.41 -7.28 18.56
CA THR A 79 2.81 -6.90 18.70
C THR A 79 3.09 -5.66 17.83
N PRO A 80 3.58 -4.55 18.42
CA PRO A 80 3.94 -3.37 17.66
C PRO A 80 5.16 -3.61 16.75
N PRO A 81 5.39 -2.74 15.75
CA PRO A 81 6.50 -2.91 14.79
C PRO A 81 7.90 -2.97 15.40
N TRP A 82 8.10 -2.50 16.63
CA TRP A 82 9.38 -2.59 17.36
C TRP A 82 9.59 -3.88 18.14
N GLY A 83 8.66 -4.82 18.12
CA GLY A 83 8.84 -6.18 18.63
C GLY A 83 8.49 -6.41 20.10
N ASP A 84 8.35 -5.37 20.90
CA ASP A 84 7.93 -5.47 22.31
C ASP A 84 6.42 -5.26 22.47
N ALA A 85 5.88 -5.64 23.63
CA ALA A 85 4.48 -5.39 23.92
C ALA A 85 4.17 -3.89 24.04
N TRP A 86 2.91 -3.52 23.83
CA TRP A 86 2.40 -2.14 23.92
C TRP A 86 2.51 -1.51 25.32
N GLY A 87 2.98 -2.27 26.32
CA GLY A 87 3.11 -1.83 27.70
C GLY A 87 3.87 -0.50 27.84
N GLY A 88 3.32 0.40 28.63
CA GLY A 88 3.87 1.74 28.86
C GLY A 88 3.51 2.80 27.81
N PHE A 89 3.25 2.44 26.58
CA PHE A 89 2.80 3.41 25.56
C PHE A 89 1.32 3.77 25.72
N LEU A 90 0.48 2.79 26.04
CA LEU A 90 -0.98 2.95 26.22
C LEU A 90 -1.35 3.40 27.63
N ASP A 91 -0.62 2.94 28.66
CA ASP A 91 -0.92 3.18 30.08
C ASP A 91 -0.29 4.47 30.64
N GLY A 92 0.55 5.16 29.89
CA GLY A 92 1.16 6.42 30.30
C GLY A 92 0.12 7.52 30.51
N PRO A 93 0.18 8.31 31.62
CA PRO A 93 -0.58 9.56 31.70
C PRO A 93 -0.23 10.37 30.46
N ALA A 94 -1.18 11.16 29.94
CA ALA A 94 -0.95 12.06 28.78
C ALA A 94 0.40 12.77 29.00
N ALA A 95 1.47 12.09 28.52
CA ALA A 95 2.81 12.35 28.95
C ALA A 95 3.18 13.72 28.45
N ARG A 96 3.48 14.58 29.36
CA ARG A 96 4.19 15.81 29.20
C ARG A 96 5.32 15.60 28.20
N ILE A 97 5.09 15.96 26.95
CA ILE A 97 6.15 16.21 25.99
C ILE A 97 6.82 17.50 26.47
N GLY A 98 7.85 17.36 27.26
CA GLY A 98 8.58 18.48 27.83
C GLY A 98 9.49 18.05 28.95
N ASP A 99 10.44 17.19 28.70
CA ASP A 99 11.77 17.22 29.30
C ASP A 99 12.72 16.29 28.52
N ALA A 100 13.29 16.81 27.46
CA ALA A 100 14.40 16.18 26.75
C ALA A 100 15.69 16.78 27.30
N SER A 101 16.23 16.18 28.33
CA SER A 101 17.58 16.40 28.79
C SER A 101 18.26 15.06 29.00
N GLU A 102 18.77 14.50 27.90
CA GLU A 102 20.08 13.91 27.78
C GLU A 102 20.29 13.26 26.38
N PRO A 103 21.53 13.26 25.83
CA PRO A 103 21.75 13.15 24.41
C PRO A 103 22.11 11.70 23.99
N GLY A 104 21.20 11.07 23.33
CA GLY A 104 21.48 9.95 22.44
C GLY A 104 20.91 10.33 21.08
N VAL A 105 21.71 11.04 20.27
CA VAL A 105 21.29 11.51 18.95
C VAL A 105 21.04 10.34 18.03
N ALA A 106 19.77 9.97 17.87
CA ALA A 106 19.35 9.25 16.68
C ALA A 106 19.52 10.19 15.46
N PRO A 107 19.94 9.68 14.29
CA PRO A 107 20.18 10.52 13.12
C PRO A 107 18.90 11.27 12.77
N VAL A 108 19.00 12.58 12.67
CA VAL A 108 17.92 13.44 12.16
C VAL A 108 17.72 13.06 10.69
N VAL A 109 16.65 12.32 10.42
CA VAL A 109 16.20 12.09 9.05
C VAL A 109 15.68 13.45 8.55
N ASP A 110 16.24 13.92 7.44
CA ASP A 110 15.77 15.15 6.80
C ASP A 110 14.29 14.97 6.41
N LEU A 111 13.42 15.78 7.03
CA LEU A 111 11.97 15.75 6.80
C LEU A 111 11.61 16.09 5.34
N ALA A 112 12.50 16.68 4.56
CA ALA A 112 12.30 16.92 3.14
C ALA A 112 12.48 15.63 2.32
N GLU A 113 13.47 14.80 2.64
CA GLU A 113 13.65 13.47 2.03
C GLU A 113 12.52 12.51 2.46
N ALA A 114 12.11 12.54 3.73
CA ALA A 114 10.99 11.75 4.21
C ALA A 114 9.66 12.18 3.55
N ARG A 115 9.50 13.45 3.24
CA ARG A 115 8.30 13.99 2.58
C ARG A 115 8.20 13.59 1.11
N ASP A 116 9.33 13.48 0.40
CA ASP A 116 9.36 12.97 -0.99
C ASP A 116 9.19 11.44 -1.05
N ALA A 117 9.65 10.74 -0.01
CA ALA A 117 9.45 9.30 0.13
C ALA A 117 8.03 8.91 0.59
N LEU A 118 7.32 9.83 1.27
CA LEU A 118 5.92 9.67 1.73
C LEU A 118 4.91 10.27 0.76
N ARG A 119 5.36 10.80 -0.38
CA ARG A 119 4.41 11.18 -1.44
C ARG A 119 3.61 9.94 -1.82
N PRO A 120 2.27 9.97 -1.67
CA PRO A 120 1.45 9.01 -2.38
C PRO A 120 1.85 9.09 -3.85
N MET A 121 1.92 7.96 -4.54
CA MET A 121 2.23 7.92 -5.98
C MET A 121 1.18 8.67 -6.83
N HIS A 122 0.28 9.40 -6.20
CA HIS A 122 -0.75 10.24 -6.83
C HIS A 122 -0.30 11.69 -6.85
N ARG A 123 0.13 12.17 -8.01
CA ARG A 123 0.12 13.59 -8.34
C ARG A 123 -1.32 13.98 -8.68
N GLU A 124 -1.77 15.17 -8.26
CA GLU A 124 -3.11 15.70 -8.58
C GLU A 124 -3.41 15.80 -10.09
N ASP A 125 -2.38 15.72 -10.95
CA ASP A 125 -2.47 15.72 -12.42
C ASP A 125 -2.31 14.33 -13.06
N ASP A 126 -2.31 13.24 -12.27
CA ASP A 126 -2.05 11.88 -12.77
C ASP A 126 -3.35 11.28 -13.33
N PRO A 127 -3.34 10.71 -14.55
CA PRO A 127 -4.53 10.07 -15.15
C PRO A 127 -5.13 8.93 -14.31
N VAL A 128 -4.40 8.40 -13.33
CA VAL A 128 -4.88 7.36 -12.39
C VAL A 128 -5.93 7.89 -11.42
N SER A 129 -5.92 9.19 -11.08
CA SER A 129 -6.95 9.78 -10.24
C SER A 129 -8.36 9.71 -10.86
N ARG A 130 -8.48 9.29 -12.13
CA ARG A 130 -9.76 9.08 -12.83
C ARG A 130 -10.45 7.76 -12.47
N TYR A 131 -9.76 6.85 -11.81
CA TYR A 131 -10.35 5.57 -11.41
C TYR A 131 -10.81 5.65 -9.96
N GLU A 132 -12.08 6.00 -9.74
CA GLU A 132 -12.72 5.74 -8.45
C GLU A 132 -12.74 4.21 -8.24
N LEU A 133 -11.81 3.74 -7.43
CA LEU A 133 -11.78 2.33 -7.03
C LEU A 133 -12.92 2.10 -6.03
N PRO A 134 -13.75 1.06 -6.22
CA PRO A 134 -14.60 0.58 -5.16
C PRO A 134 -13.75 0.33 -3.90
N GLU A 135 -14.22 0.80 -2.74
CA GLU A 135 -13.52 0.61 -1.45
C GLU A 135 -13.04 -0.85 -1.25
N SER A 136 -13.88 -1.80 -1.64
CA SER A 136 -13.58 -3.23 -1.56
C SER A 136 -12.30 -3.67 -2.29
N LEU A 137 -11.92 -3.00 -3.39
CA LEU A 137 -10.69 -3.32 -4.13
C LEU A 137 -9.45 -2.73 -3.46
N ALA A 138 -9.52 -1.51 -2.96
CA ALA A 138 -8.44 -0.90 -2.19
C ALA A 138 -8.18 -1.68 -0.89
N ASP A 139 -9.26 -2.15 -0.26
CA ASP A 139 -9.18 -3.00 0.93
C ASP A 139 -8.51 -4.35 0.63
N ALA A 140 -8.85 -4.99 -0.50
CA ALA A 140 -8.25 -6.26 -0.89
C ALA A 140 -6.72 -6.16 -1.07
N VAL A 141 -6.22 -5.06 -1.66
CA VAL A 141 -4.76 -4.83 -1.80
C VAL A 141 -4.10 -4.64 -0.44
N THR A 142 -4.76 -3.90 0.44
CA THR A 142 -4.29 -3.67 1.81
C THR A 142 -4.25 -4.98 2.59
N GLU A 143 -5.32 -5.80 2.54
CA GLU A 143 -5.38 -7.09 3.19
C GLU A 143 -4.31 -8.05 2.63
N LEU A 144 -4.11 -8.08 1.32
CA LEU A 144 -3.08 -8.90 0.69
C LEU A 144 -1.68 -8.53 1.20
N TYR A 145 -1.37 -7.24 1.28
CA TYR A 145 -0.11 -6.77 1.88
C TYR A 145 0.05 -7.26 3.33
N TRP A 146 -0.98 -7.13 4.15
CA TRP A 146 -0.92 -7.54 5.56
C TRP A 146 -0.74 -9.03 5.76
N ARG A 147 -1.39 -9.85 4.94
CA ARG A 147 -1.26 -11.31 4.99
C ARG A 147 0.10 -11.81 4.52
N THR A 148 0.63 -11.18 3.47
CA THR A 148 1.86 -11.66 2.83
C THR A 148 3.11 -10.96 3.33
N ARG A 149 2.97 -9.75 3.89
CA ARG A 149 4.08 -8.83 4.21
C ARG A 149 4.95 -8.52 3.00
N GLN A 150 4.40 -8.69 1.81
CA GLN A 150 5.04 -8.41 0.54
C GLN A 150 4.37 -7.21 -0.13
N ARG A 151 5.10 -6.51 -1.00
CA ARG A 151 4.54 -5.42 -1.76
C ARG A 151 3.42 -5.95 -2.65
N SER A 152 2.23 -5.34 -2.52
CA SER A 152 1.03 -5.75 -3.21
C SER A 152 0.59 -4.69 -4.19
N TYR A 153 0.00 -5.10 -5.30
CA TYR A 153 -0.42 -4.25 -6.41
C TYR A 153 -1.84 -4.58 -6.83
N LEU A 154 -2.56 -3.56 -7.25
CA LEU A 154 -3.84 -3.67 -7.97
C LEU A 154 -3.65 -3.12 -9.38
N ALA A 155 -4.07 -3.86 -10.38
CA ALA A 155 -3.96 -3.44 -11.76
C ALA A 155 -5.28 -3.60 -12.51
N ARG A 156 -5.48 -2.75 -13.52
CA ARG A 156 -6.60 -2.82 -14.46
C ARG A 156 -6.07 -2.74 -15.89
N TRP A 157 -6.89 -3.19 -16.82
CA TRP A 157 -6.65 -2.98 -18.23
C TRP A 157 -7.34 -1.70 -18.70
N ASP A 158 -6.60 -0.87 -19.42
CA ASP A 158 -7.08 0.39 -20.00
C ASP A 158 -6.80 0.41 -21.51
N GLY A 159 -7.57 -0.40 -22.24
CA GLY A 159 -7.60 -0.46 -23.70
C GLY A 159 -6.33 -0.98 -24.38
N ASP A 160 -5.17 -0.42 -24.07
CA ASP A 160 -3.88 -0.75 -24.69
C ASP A 160 -2.73 -0.91 -23.69
N ALA A 161 -3.03 -0.83 -22.41
CA ALA A 161 -2.04 -0.89 -21.34
C ALA A 161 -2.57 -1.55 -20.06
N THR A 162 -1.66 -2.10 -19.29
CA THR A 162 -1.91 -2.41 -17.87
C THR A 162 -1.61 -1.16 -17.05
N VAL A 163 -2.55 -0.79 -16.18
CA VAL A 163 -2.40 0.35 -15.26
C VAL A 163 -2.38 -0.16 -13.83
N ILE A 164 -1.32 0.17 -13.09
CA ILE A 164 -1.23 -0.07 -11.65
C ILE A 164 -2.03 1.03 -10.95
N VAL A 165 -3.21 0.70 -10.48
CA VAL A 165 -4.14 1.66 -9.89
C VAL A 165 -4.00 1.82 -8.38
N ASP A 166 -3.33 0.87 -7.73
CA ASP A 166 -2.99 0.94 -6.32
C ASP A 166 -1.80 0.04 -5.98
N ALA A 167 -1.02 0.42 -4.97
CA ALA A 167 0.08 -0.37 -4.46
C ALA A 167 0.23 -0.19 -2.95
N ARG A 168 0.53 -1.26 -2.23
CA ARG A 168 0.78 -1.26 -0.79
C ARG A 168 2.15 -1.87 -0.48
N GLY A 169 2.83 -1.29 0.50
CA GLY A 169 4.12 -1.75 0.98
C GLY A 169 4.84 -0.65 1.74
N HIS A 170 5.66 -1.00 2.72
CA HIS A 170 6.49 -0.03 3.46
C HIS A 170 7.81 0.26 2.73
N GLN A 171 8.53 1.29 3.15
CA GLN A 171 9.79 1.73 2.52
C GLN A 171 10.90 0.67 2.49
N GLY A 172 10.94 -0.23 3.47
CA GLY A 172 11.93 -1.31 3.55
C GLY A 172 11.70 -2.47 2.58
N LEU A 173 10.53 -2.53 1.91
CA LEU A 173 10.29 -3.55 0.90
C LEU A 173 10.88 -3.13 -0.44
N ALA A 174 11.61 -4.06 -1.05
CA ALA A 174 12.16 -3.88 -2.38
C ALA A 174 11.06 -3.48 -3.39
N ARG A 175 11.40 -2.56 -4.29
CA ARG A 175 10.53 -2.13 -5.39
C ARG A 175 11.01 -2.78 -6.66
N ILE A 176 10.08 -3.24 -7.49
CA ILE A 176 10.40 -3.72 -8.83
C ILE A 176 11.01 -2.56 -9.62
N PRO A 177 12.26 -2.68 -10.11
CA PRO A 177 12.88 -1.64 -10.93
C PRO A 177 12.04 -1.35 -12.16
N ASP A 178 12.01 -0.09 -12.58
CA ASP A 178 11.35 0.38 -13.82
C ASP A 178 9.84 0.07 -13.94
N LEU A 179 9.21 -0.46 -12.89
CA LEU A 179 7.76 -0.63 -12.88
C LEU A 179 7.09 0.75 -12.86
N ARG A 180 6.46 1.09 -13.96
CA ARG A 180 5.69 2.32 -14.13
C ARG A 180 4.24 2.10 -13.80
N GLU A 181 3.52 3.18 -13.59
CA GLU A 181 2.09 3.14 -13.36
C GLU A 181 1.32 2.63 -14.58
N ARG A 182 1.68 3.08 -15.79
CA ARG A 182 1.11 2.63 -17.06
C ARG A 182 2.14 1.84 -17.85
N ILE A 183 1.83 0.58 -18.14
CA ILE A 183 2.70 -0.34 -18.85
C ILE A 183 2.05 -0.70 -20.19
N PRO A 184 2.63 -0.27 -21.33
CA PRO A 184 2.11 -0.55 -22.66
C PRO A 184 2.03 -2.05 -22.96
N VAL A 185 1.11 -2.46 -23.82
CA VAL A 185 0.87 -3.86 -24.19
C VAL A 185 2.14 -4.61 -24.60
N ALA A 186 3.07 -3.96 -25.31
CA ALA A 186 4.34 -4.56 -25.73
C ALA A 186 5.27 -4.95 -24.57
N GLN A 187 5.08 -4.37 -23.41
CA GLN A 187 5.84 -4.60 -22.17
C GLN A 187 5.05 -5.39 -21.12
N ALA A 188 3.73 -5.31 -21.16
CA ALA A 188 2.85 -5.82 -20.13
C ALA A 188 2.82 -7.37 -20.04
N HIS A 189 3.22 -8.08 -21.09
CA HIS A 189 3.23 -9.56 -21.16
C HIS A 189 4.10 -10.24 -20.08
N ALA A 190 5.11 -9.55 -19.58
CA ALA A 190 6.01 -10.08 -18.53
C ALA A 190 5.42 -9.98 -17.12
N LEU A 191 4.37 -9.19 -16.91
CA LEU A 191 3.80 -8.93 -15.59
C LEU A 191 2.77 -9.99 -15.17
N ALA A 192 2.85 -10.48 -13.94
CA ALA A 192 1.86 -11.40 -13.38
C ALA A 192 0.44 -10.81 -13.39
N VAL A 193 0.27 -9.53 -13.06
CA VAL A 193 -1.03 -8.84 -13.11
C VAL A 193 -1.65 -8.86 -14.49
N THR A 194 -0.86 -8.63 -15.53
CA THR A 194 -1.34 -8.64 -16.93
C THR A 194 -1.67 -10.04 -17.39
N LYS A 195 -0.83 -11.03 -17.09
CA LYS A 195 -1.11 -12.45 -17.41
C LYS A 195 -2.41 -12.93 -16.76
N ALA A 196 -2.68 -12.50 -15.53
CA ALA A 196 -3.92 -12.81 -14.82
C ALA A 196 -5.14 -12.21 -15.53
N LEU A 197 -5.08 -10.94 -15.96
CA LEU A 197 -6.14 -10.30 -16.74
C LEU A 197 -6.35 -10.99 -18.09
N ALA A 198 -5.27 -11.23 -18.83
CA ALA A 198 -5.32 -11.82 -20.17
C ALA A 198 -5.82 -13.27 -20.17
N ALA A 199 -5.48 -14.04 -19.14
CA ALA A 199 -5.95 -15.41 -19.05
C ALA A 199 -7.47 -15.53 -18.90
N THR A 200 -8.15 -14.48 -18.48
CA THR A 200 -9.58 -14.44 -18.20
C THR A 200 -10.35 -13.47 -19.10
N THR A 201 -9.66 -12.72 -19.97
CA THR A 201 -10.27 -11.73 -20.88
C THR A 201 -9.74 -11.94 -22.29
N THR A 202 -10.59 -12.44 -23.21
CA THR A 202 -10.20 -12.81 -24.58
C THR A 202 -9.59 -11.65 -25.36
N GLU A 203 -10.13 -10.44 -25.20
CA GLU A 203 -9.66 -9.24 -25.89
C GLU A 203 -8.22 -8.89 -25.49
N ILE A 204 -7.91 -9.01 -24.19
CA ILE A 204 -6.55 -8.75 -23.69
C ILE A 204 -5.58 -9.82 -24.18
N GLU A 205 -6.00 -11.10 -24.14
CA GLU A 205 -5.21 -12.21 -24.68
C GLU A 205 -4.86 -11.99 -26.16
N GLN A 206 -5.86 -11.65 -26.97
CA GLN A 206 -5.64 -11.39 -28.40
C GLN A 206 -4.68 -10.23 -28.63
N LEU A 207 -4.83 -9.14 -27.91
CA LEU A 207 -3.92 -7.99 -27.99
C LEU A 207 -2.48 -8.35 -27.62
N LEU A 208 -2.29 -9.11 -26.55
CA LEU A 208 -0.98 -9.58 -26.12
C LEU A 208 -0.37 -10.55 -27.15
N LEU A 209 -1.16 -11.49 -27.67
CA LEU A 209 -0.65 -12.49 -28.64
C LEU A 209 -0.35 -11.89 -30.01
N ALA A 210 -1.03 -10.80 -30.38
CA ALA A 210 -0.77 -10.06 -31.63
C ALA A 210 0.53 -9.25 -31.61
N GLN A 211 1.12 -8.99 -30.44
CA GLN A 211 2.38 -8.27 -30.36
C GLN A 211 3.51 -9.08 -30.98
N THR A 212 4.24 -8.48 -31.91
CA THR A 212 5.42 -9.07 -32.57
C THR A 212 6.72 -8.67 -31.88
N ASP A 213 6.74 -7.48 -31.27
CA ASP A 213 7.89 -6.81 -30.67
C ASP A 213 7.78 -6.80 -29.14
N ARG A 214 7.76 -7.98 -28.52
CA ARG A 214 7.76 -8.08 -27.05
C ARG A 214 9.13 -7.73 -26.50
N THR A 215 9.15 -6.83 -25.54
CA THR A 215 10.39 -6.48 -24.84
C THR A 215 10.92 -7.67 -24.04
N ALA A 216 12.16 -8.08 -24.30
CA ALA A 216 12.88 -9.03 -23.46
C ALA A 216 13.54 -8.24 -22.32
N PHE A 217 13.01 -8.31 -21.13
CA PHE A 217 13.56 -7.63 -19.95
C PHE A 217 14.69 -8.44 -19.32
N THR A 218 14.54 -9.77 -19.31
CA THR A 218 15.48 -10.71 -18.71
C THR A 218 15.62 -11.94 -19.61
N ALA A 219 16.50 -12.85 -19.24
CA ALA A 219 16.66 -14.12 -19.95
C ALA A 219 15.41 -15.05 -19.85
N THR A 220 14.56 -14.84 -18.84
CA THR A 220 13.36 -15.64 -18.59
C THR A 220 12.09 -15.05 -19.19
N THR A 221 12.15 -13.83 -19.75
CA THR A 221 11.00 -13.17 -20.38
C THR A 221 10.41 -14.02 -21.50
N ILE A 222 9.11 -14.28 -21.47
CA ILE A 222 8.39 -14.99 -22.54
C ILE A 222 8.16 -14.03 -23.72
N THR A 223 8.95 -14.11 -24.76
CA THR A 223 8.88 -13.22 -25.92
C THR A 223 8.09 -13.77 -27.10
N THR A 224 7.79 -15.07 -27.13
CA THR A 224 7.09 -15.72 -28.25
C THR A 224 5.59 -15.89 -28.02
N SER A 225 4.77 -15.66 -29.05
CA SER A 225 3.30 -15.86 -28.95
C SER A 225 2.91 -17.28 -28.56
N PRO A 226 3.51 -18.38 -29.09
CA PRO A 226 3.19 -19.73 -28.61
C PRO A 226 3.62 -19.97 -27.16
N GLY A 227 4.70 -19.38 -26.71
CA GLY A 227 5.14 -19.43 -25.29
C GLY A 227 4.12 -18.75 -24.38
N LEU A 228 3.72 -17.53 -24.73
CA LEU A 228 2.74 -16.77 -23.97
C LEU A 228 1.36 -17.45 -23.97
N ALA A 229 0.91 -18.01 -25.09
CA ALA A 229 -0.35 -18.74 -25.17
C ALA A 229 -0.37 -19.96 -24.21
N ARG A 230 0.73 -20.72 -24.15
CA ARG A 230 0.87 -21.83 -23.18
C ARG A 230 0.84 -21.35 -21.74
N GLU A 231 1.52 -20.23 -21.45
CA GLU A 231 1.51 -19.64 -20.11
C GLU A 231 0.10 -19.17 -19.72
N LEU A 232 -0.63 -18.47 -20.60
CA LEU A 232 -2.00 -18.05 -20.33
C LEU A 232 -2.96 -19.24 -20.15
N ALA A 233 -2.78 -20.32 -20.90
CA ALA A 233 -3.54 -21.56 -20.69
C ALA A 233 -3.24 -22.20 -19.33
N ARG A 234 -1.98 -22.12 -18.86
CA ARG A 234 -1.60 -22.55 -17.51
C ARG A 234 -2.27 -21.68 -16.45
N VAL A 235 -2.22 -20.36 -16.62
CA VAL A 235 -2.87 -19.42 -15.69
C VAL A 235 -4.37 -19.68 -15.58
N ARG A 236 -5.06 -19.95 -16.70
CA ARG A 236 -6.49 -20.31 -16.69
C ARG A 236 -6.78 -21.56 -15.88
N ARG A 237 -5.94 -22.58 -15.99
CA ARG A 237 -6.10 -23.84 -15.27
C ARG A 237 -5.81 -23.67 -13.78
N ASP A 238 -4.72 -22.94 -13.44
CA ASP A 238 -4.18 -22.85 -12.08
C ASP A 238 -4.82 -21.71 -11.28
N GLY A 239 -5.52 -20.76 -11.96
CA GLY A 239 -6.16 -19.60 -11.34
C GLY A 239 -5.20 -18.47 -10.95
N VAL A 240 -3.89 -18.68 -11.11
CA VAL A 240 -2.85 -17.71 -10.75
C VAL A 240 -1.79 -17.59 -11.84
N ALA A 241 -1.33 -16.37 -12.05
CA ALA A 241 -0.20 -16.05 -12.91
C ALA A 241 1.06 -15.91 -12.07
N ILE A 242 2.19 -16.38 -12.60
CA ILE A 242 3.49 -16.22 -11.94
C ILE A 242 4.43 -15.54 -12.93
N ASP A 243 5.10 -14.50 -12.46
CA ASP A 243 6.24 -13.88 -13.09
C ASP A 243 7.49 -14.33 -12.30
N ARG A 244 8.34 -15.13 -12.94
CA ARG A 244 9.60 -15.63 -12.36
C ARG A 244 10.75 -14.87 -12.98
N GLU A 245 11.00 -13.67 -12.45
CA GLU A 245 12.04 -12.79 -12.97
C GLU A 245 11.86 -12.42 -14.46
N GLU A 246 10.62 -12.45 -14.97
CA GLU A 246 10.36 -12.15 -16.37
C GLU A 246 10.40 -10.66 -16.66
N PHE A 247 9.95 -9.83 -15.71
CA PHE A 247 9.97 -8.37 -15.84
C PHE A 247 11.23 -7.75 -15.24
N ALA A 248 11.74 -8.26 -14.13
CA ALA A 248 12.94 -7.77 -13.47
C ALA A 248 13.69 -8.90 -12.76
N GLU A 249 15.02 -8.99 -12.98
CA GLU A 249 15.87 -9.91 -12.26
C GLU A 249 15.79 -9.69 -10.75
N GLY A 250 15.82 -10.79 -9.99
CA GLY A 250 15.72 -10.77 -8.53
C GLY A 250 14.30 -10.54 -7.98
N PHE A 251 13.25 -10.51 -8.84
CA PHE A 251 11.86 -10.35 -8.42
C PHE A 251 10.97 -11.45 -8.97
N CYS A 252 10.18 -12.05 -8.10
CA CYS A 252 9.09 -12.94 -8.47
C CYS A 252 7.75 -12.33 -8.08
N CYS A 253 6.75 -12.44 -8.96
CA CYS A 253 5.41 -11.95 -8.68
C CYS A 253 4.38 -13.07 -8.85
N VAL A 254 3.36 -13.07 -8.00
CA VAL A 254 2.19 -13.93 -8.13
C VAL A 254 0.96 -13.05 -8.24
N GLY A 255 0.18 -13.24 -9.31
CA GLY A 255 -1.02 -12.45 -9.59
C GLY A 255 -2.25 -13.32 -9.80
N ALA A 256 -3.42 -12.76 -9.45
CA ALA A 256 -4.71 -13.40 -9.65
C ALA A 256 -5.73 -12.39 -10.19
N PRO A 257 -6.71 -12.83 -11.02
CA PRO A 257 -7.79 -11.95 -11.46
C PRO A 257 -8.79 -11.71 -10.33
N ILE A 258 -9.38 -10.54 -10.30
CA ILE A 258 -10.54 -10.21 -9.48
C ILE A 258 -11.76 -10.24 -10.38
N VAL A 259 -12.65 -11.19 -10.10
CA VAL A 259 -13.86 -11.41 -10.89
C VAL A 259 -15.06 -10.81 -10.16
N ALA A 260 -15.81 -9.97 -10.84
CA ALA A 260 -17.04 -9.40 -10.31
C ALA A 260 -18.15 -10.47 -10.25
N PRO A 261 -19.23 -10.25 -9.47
CA PRO A 261 -20.34 -11.20 -9.36
C PRO A 261 -21.02 -11.57 -10.69
N ASP A 262 -20.92 -10.70 -11.69
CA ASP A 262 -21.43 -10.95 -13.05
C ASP A 262 -20.49 -11.77 -13.94
N GLY A 263 -19.37 -12.25 -13.39
CA GLY A 263 -18.35 -13.06 -14.08
C GLY A 263 -17.33 -12.23 -14.87
N ARG A 264 -17.45 -10.92 -14.95
CA ARG A 264 -16.47 -10.06 -15.63
C ARG A 264 -15.23 -9.85 -14.76
N VAL A 265 -14.08 -9.78 -15.42
CA VAL A 265 -12.83 -9.43 -14.74
C VAL A 265 -12.76 -7.92 -14.51
N ALA A 266 -12.81 -7.53 -13.26
CA ALA A 266 -12.81 -6.12 -12.86
C ALA A 266 -11.38 -5.56 -12.75
N ALA A 267 -10.44 -6.39 -12.28
CA ALA A 267 -9.06 -6.02 -12.00
C ALA A 267 -8.19 -7.28 -11.85
N SER A 268 -6.92 -7.10 -11.56
CA SER A 268 -6.04 -8.14 -11.04
C SER A 268 -5.27 -7.63 -9.83
N ILE A 269 -4.90 -8.54 -8.94
CA ILE A 269 -4.13 -8.27 -7.74
C ILE A 269 -2.86 -9.12 -7.76
N ALA A 270 -1.75 -8.60 -7.26
CA ALA A 270 -0.52 -9.36 -7.17
C ALA A 270 0.32 -9.00 -5.95
N VAL A 271 1.23 -9.90 -5.61
CA VAL A 271 2.33 -9.64 -4.68
C VAL A 271 3.66 -9.82 -5.41
N SER A 272 4.66 -9.04 -5.01
CA SER A 272 6.04 -9.22 -5.43
C SER A 272 6.93 -9.56 -4.23
N SER A 273 7.85 -10.48 -4.43
CA SER A 273 8.89 -10.83 -3.47
C SER A 273 10.25 -10.86 -4.17
N PRO A 274 11.35 -10.70 -3.43
CA PRO A 274 12.66 -11.11 -3.93
C PRO A 274 12.65 -12.57 -4.38
N ALA A 275 13.39 -12.91 -5.44
CA ALA A 275 13.51 -14.26 -5.99
C ALA A 275 14.28 -15.21 -5.07
#